data_c0c6f17373eee7cd4196c82e1f4e56a7
#
_entry.id   c0c6f17373eee7cd4196c82e1f4e56a7
#
_cell.length_a   1.000
_cell.length_b   1.000
_cell.length_c   1.000
_cell.angle_alpha   90.00
_cell.angle_beta   90.00
_cell.angle_gamma   90.00
#
_symmetry.space_group_name_H-M   'P 1'
#
loop_
_entity.id
_entity.type
_entity.pdbx_description
1 polymer ?
#
loop_
_entity_poly.entity_id
_entity_poly.type
_entity_poly.pdbx_seq_one_letter_code
_entity_poly.pdbx_strand_id
1 'polypeptide(L)'
;MNTPEKTVPSRTYRIAVLPGDGIGKEVMPEGLRVTQAAAQRFGITLECHTFEWASCDYYAEHGKMMPDDWKAQLSGMDAIFFGAVGWPATVPDHVSLWGSLLKFRREFDQYINLRPVRLFEGVPCPLAGRKPGDIDYYVVRENTEGEYTSLGGVMYEGTDREIVIQESVYSRHGANRLLKFAFDLAQSRPKKHVTLATKSNGIAISMPWWDKRADEVAKDYPEITLDKQHIDILTARFVLQPGRFDVVAATNLFGDI
;
A
#
# COMPACT_ATOMS: atom_id res chain seq x y z
N MET A 1 10.39 -17.63 43.18
CA MET A 1 10.64 -18.60 42.09
C MET A 1 10.81 -17.79 40.84
N ASN A 2 12.05 -17.64 40.35
CA ASN A 2 12.31 -16.92 39.10
C ASN A 2 11.92 -17.83 37.94
N THR A 3 10.91 -17.43 37.17
CA THR A 3 10.58 -18.04 35.90
C THR A 3 11.77 -17.79 34.95
N PRO A 4 12.36 -18.78 34.30
CA PRO A 4 13.45 -18.53 33.38
C PRO A 4 12.93 -17.72 32.21
N GLU A 5 13.54 -16.57 31.97
CA GLU A 5 13.37 -15.80 30.74
C GLU A 5 13.69 -16.73 29.57
N LYS A 6 12.66 -17.01 28.75
CA LYS A 6 12.89 -17.67 27.46
C LYS A 6 13.72 -16.70 26.63
N THR A 7 15.01 -17.01 26.50
CA THR A 7 15.88 -16.32 25.53
C THR A 7 15.34 -16.61 24.13
N VAL A 8 14.59 -15.64 23.58
CA VAL A 8 14.24 -15.65 22.16
C VAL A 8 15.56 -15.50 21.40
N PRO A 9 15.89 -16.40 20.45
CA PRO A 9 17.12 -16.27 19.69
C PRO A 9 17.14 -14.89 19.02
N SER A 10 18.23 -14.15 19.22
CA SER A 10 18.46 -12.85 18.59
C SER A 10 18.38 -13.02 17.08
N ARG A 11 17.44 -12.31 16.44
CA ARG A 11 17.31 -12.26 14.98
C ARG A 11 17.84 -10.92 14.50
N THR A 12 18.72 -10.95 13.51
CA THR A 12 19.24 -9.75 12.86
C THR A 12 18.57 -9.59 11.51
N TYR A 13 18.11 -8.37 11.23
CA TYR A 13 17.52 -8.00 9.94
C TYR A 13 18.25 -6.79 9.36
N ARG A 14 18.53 -6.84 8.07
CA ARG A 14 19.15 -5.74 7.31
C ARG A 14 18.06 -4.90 6.68
N ILE A 15 18.00 -3.63 7.06
CA ILE A 15 16.96 -2.70 6.65
C ILE A 15 17.55 -1.62 5.75
N ALA A 16 17.07 -1.53 4.51
CA ALA A 16 17.34 -0.40 3.65
C ALA A 16 16.48 0.79 4.08
N VAL A 17 17.11 1.91 4.40
CA VAL A 17 16.43 3.13 4.84
C VAL A 17 16.51 4.16 3.72
N LEU A 18 15.36 4.56 3.20
CA LEU A 18 15.22 5.57 2.14
C LEU A 18 14.32 6.71 2.64
N PRO A 19 14.88 7.81 3.12
CA PRO A 19 14.08 8.93 3.64
C PRO A 19 13.19 9.59 2.57
N GLY A 20 13.69 9.70 1.32
CA GLY A 20 13.00 10.37 0.22
C GLY A 20 12.98 11.89 0.36
N ASP A 21 11.81 12.51 0.20
CA ASP A 21 11.65 13.95 0.10
C ASP A 21 10.82 14.55 1.24
N GLY A 22 10.93 15.86 1.43
CA GLY A 22 10.05 16.65 2.30
C GLY A 22 9.82 16.05 3.67
N ILE A 23 8.55 15.75 3.98
CA ILE A 23 8.15 15.17 5.26
C ILE A 23 8.82 13.81 5.53
N GLY A 24 9.24 13.07 4.50
CA GLY A 24 9.97 11.81 4.65
C GLY A 24 11.26 11.99 5.44
N LYS A 25 11.98 13.09 5.22
CA LYS A 25 13.22 13.41 5.95
C LYS A 25 12.97 13.74 7.42
N GLU A 26 11.80 14.31 7.73
CA GLU A 26 11.42 14.66 9.09
C GLU A 26 10.90 13.45 9.88
N VAL A 27 10.07 12.61 9.29
CA VAL A 27 9.44 11.49 9.99
C VAL A 27 10.34 10.25 10.08
N MET A 28 11.30 10.09 9.15
CA MET A 28 12.17 8.90 9.11
C MET A 28 13.00 8.72 10.39
N PRO A 29 13.68 9.74 10.93
CA PRO A 29 14.44 9.59 12.17
C PRO A 29 13.57 9.13 13.34
N GLU A 30 12.35 9.66 13.47
CA GLU A 30 11.42 9.29 14.53
C GLU A 30 10.86 7.88 14.33
N GLY A 31 10.54 7.51 13.09
CA GLY A 31 10.13 6.15 12.75
C GLY A 31 11.21 5.12 13.07
N LEU A 32 12.46 5.40 12.73
CA LEU A 32 13.61 4.56 13.07
C LEU A 32 13.78 4.42 14.59
N ARG A 33 13.72 5.53 15.32
CA ARG A 33 13.85 5.54 16.78
C ARG A 33 12.82 4.63 17.45
N VAL A 34 11.55 4.72 17.03
CA VAL A 34 10.46 3.89 17.56
C VAL A 34 10.66 2.42 17.17
N THR A 35 10.98 2.16 15.91
CA THR A 35 11.20 0.80 15.40
C THR A 35 12.36 0.11 16.08
N GLN A 36 13.49 0.82 16.30
CA GLN A 36 14.66 0.31 17.00
C GLN A 36 14.34 0.02 18.47
N ALA A 37 13.61 0.89 19.17
CA ALA A 37 13.19 0.66 20.54
C ALA A 37 12.28 -0.58 20.67
N ALA A 38 11.34 -0.74 19.73
CA ALA A 38 10.50 -1.93 19.67
C ALA A 38 11.33 -3.20 19.40
N ALA A 39 12.21 -3.16 18.42
CA ALA A 39 13.10 -4.27 18.09
C ALA A 39 13.95 -4.71 19.30
N GLN A 40 14.57 -3.77 19.98
CA GLN A 40 15.36 -4.03 21.20
C GLN A 40 14.52 -4.73 22.28
N ARG A 41 13.27 -4.28 22.48
CA ARG A 41 12.35 -4.89 23.46
C ARG A 41 12.07 -6.37 23.15
N PHE A 42 12.07 -6.76 21.88
CA PHE A 42 11.78 -8.12 21.45
C PHE A 42 13.03 -8.95 21.08
N GLY A 43 14.23 -8.47 21.42
CA GLY A 43 15.48 -9.17 21.13
C GLY A 43 15.81 -9.22 19.64
N ILE A 44 15.35 -8.25 18.85
CA ILE A 44 15.62 -8.14 17.43
C ILE A 44 16.69 -7.08 17.20
N THR A 45 17.68 -7.39 16.36
CA THR A 45 18.70 -6.45 15.91
C THR A 45 18.33 -5.94 14.51
N LEU A 46 18.33 -4.62 14.32
CA LEU A 46 18.13 -3.98 13.02
C LEU A 46 19.45 -3.35 12.56
N GLU A 47 20.01 -3.86 11.46
CA GLU A 47 21.14 -3.26 10.76
C GLU A 47 20.61 -2.33 9.68
N CYS A 48 20.56 -1.03 9.98
CA CYS A 48 19.99 -0.01 9.08
C CYS A 48 21.06 0.55 8.15
N HIS A 49 20.80 0.48 6.83
CA HIS A 49 21.64 1.02 5.77
C HIS A 49 20.89 2.14 5.05
N THR A 50 21.36 3.38 5.19
CA THR A 50 20.72 4.54 4.57
C THR A 50 21.20 4.75 3.15
N PHE A 51 20.25 5.01 2.26
CA PHE A 51 20.46 5.34 0.86
C PHE A 51 19.86 6.72 0.55
N GLU A 52 20.62 7.59 -0.06
CA GLU A 52 20.21 8.97 -0.35
C GLU A 52 19.48 9.13 -1.70
N TRP A 53 19.32 8.05 -2.45
CA TRP A 53 18.57 8.03 -3.71
C TRP A 53 17.08 7.72 -3.50
N ALA A 54 16.29 7.64 -4.56
CA ALA A 54 14.83 7.65 -4.56
C ALA A 54 14.28 8.98 -4.00
N SER A 55 14.91 10.07 -4.38
CA SER A 55 14.55 11.43 -3.95
C SER A 55 14.68 12.43 -5.09
N CYS A 56 13.95 13.53 -4.97
CA CYS A 56 14.05 14.65 -5.92
C CYS A 56 15.41 15.35 -5.85
N ASP A 57 16.08 15.34 -4.69
CA ASP A 57 17.44 15.87 -4.57
C ASP A 57 18.42 15.03 -5.38
N TYR A 58 18.33 13.71 -5.28
CA TYR A 58 19.16 12.82 -6.10
C TYR A 58 18.88 13.01 -7.60
N TYR A 59 17.60 13.22 -7.96
CA TYR A 59 17.24 13.53 -9.34
C TYR A 59 17.88 14.84 -9.84
N ALA A 60 17.89 15.88 -9.03
CA ALA A 60 18.49 17.17 -9.38
C ALA A 60 19.98 17.05 -9.69
N GLU A 61 20.69 16.17 -9.00
CA GLU A 61 22.13 15.95 -9.19
C GLU A 61 22.45 14.98 -10.33
N HIS A 62 21.62 13.95 -10.55
CA HIS A 62 21.94 12.82 -11.41
C HIS A 62 21.02 12.65 -12.62
N GLY A 63 19.93 13.43 -12.73
CA GLY A 63 18.95 13.33 -13.80
C GLY A 63 18.09 12.05 -13.77
N LYS A 64 18.13 11.30 -12.67
CA LYS A 64 17.37 10.07 -12.44
C LYS A 64 17.08 9.88 -10.96
N MET A 65 15.97 9.22 -10.64
CA MET A 65 15.53 9.04 -9.25
C MET A 65 16.38 8.02 -8.47
N MET A 66 17.04 7.09 -9.16
CA MET A 66 17.82 6.00 -8.55
C MET A 66 19.01 5.65 -9.43
N PRO A 67 20.11 5.11 -8.89
CA PRO A 67 21.24 4.60 -9.67
C PRO A 67 20.80 3.38 -10.50
N ASP A 68 21.54 3.04 -11.56
CA ASP A 68 21.17 1.93 -12.46
C ASP A 68 21.24 0.57 -11.76
N ASP A 69 22.10 0.44 -10.78
CA ASP A 69 22.31 -0.76 -9.96
C ASP A 69 21.51 -0.79 -8.64
N TRP A 70 20.51 0.10 -8.49
CA TRP A 70 19.68 0.23 -7.27
C TRP A 70 19.16 -1.12 -6.75
N LYS A 71 18.76 -2.01 -7.65
CA LYS A 71 18.23 -3.34 -7.29
C LYS A 71 19.32 -4.23 -6.69
N ALA A 72 20.54 -4.15 -7.21
CA ALA A 72 21.69 -4.86 -6.66
C ALA A 72 22.08 -4.31 -5.29
N GLN A 73 22.01 -2.98 -5.09
CA GLN A 73 22.28 -2.35 -3.80
C GLN A 73 21.28 -2.78 -2.72
N LEU A 74 20.03 -3.06 -3.09
CA LEU A 74 19.00 -3.56 -2.18
C LEU A 74 19.04 -5.09 -2.02
N SER A 75 19.87 -5.77 -2.80
CA SER A 75 20.01 -7.23 -2.70
C SER A 75 20.54 -7.62 -1.32
N GLY A 76 19.85 -8.54 -0.67
CA GLY A 76 20.20 -9.00 0.67
C GLY A 76 19.70 -8.09 1.80
N MET A 77 18.89 -7.08 1.51
CA MET A 77 18.08 -6.40 2.53
C MET A 77 16.81 -7.19 2.80
N ASP A 78 16.43 -7.31 4.06
CA ASP A 78 15.21 -8.01 4.46
C ASP A 78 13.96 -7.17 4.24
N ALA A 79 14.09 -5.84 4.36
CA ALA A 79 13.02 -4.90 4.13
C ALA A 79 13.54 -3.52 3.71
N ILE A 80 12.64 -2.75 3.08
CA ILE A 80 12.85 -1.35 2.77
C ILE A 80 11.99 -0.51 3.72
N PHE A 81 12.61 0.35 4.50
CA PHE A 81 11.94 1.37 5.30
C PHE A 81 11.97 2.67 4.51
N PHE A 82 10.83 2.96 3.86
CA PHE A 82 10.72 4.03 2.88
C PHE A 82 9.90 5.18 3.46
N GLY A 83 10.41 6.40 3.33
CA GLY A 83 9.73 7.61 3.77
C GLY A 83 8.69 8.10 2.76
N ALA A 84 8.82 9.33 2.30
CA ALA A 84 7.95 9.91 1.28
C ALA A 84 8.77 10.31 0.06
N VAL A 85 8.21 10.20 -1.14
CA VAL A 85 8.84 10.62 -2.39
C VAL A 85 7.92 11.54 -3.15
N GLY A 86 8.53 12.58 -3.72
CA GLY A 86 7.85 13.57 -4.53
C GLY A 86 8.01 14.99 -3.97
N TRP A 87 8.47 15.88 -4.85
CA TRP A 87 8.56 17.32 -4.59
C TRP A 87 8.20 18.06 -5.87
N PRO A 88 6.90 18.26 -6.15
CA PRO A 88 6.43 18.79 -7.44
C PRO A 88 7.02 20.15 -7.85
N ALA A 89 7.51 20.91 -6.89
CA ALA A 89 8.20 22.18 -7.16
C ALA A 89 9.51 22.01 -7.96
N THR A 90 10.14 20.82 -7.90
CA THR A 90 11.43 20.53 -8.58
C THR A 90 11.34 19.38 -9.56
N VAL A 91 10.55 18.35 -9.26
CA VAL A 91 10.41 17.15 -10.08
C VAL A 91 8.93 16.80 -10.22
N PRO A 92 8.39 16.71 -11.44
CA PRO A 92 6.99 16.32 -11.65
C PRO A 92 6.66 14.94 -11.04
N ASP A 93 5.47 14.80 -10.47
CA ASP A 93 5.04 13.57 -9.77
C ASP A 93 5.15 12.33 -10.65
N HIS A 94 4.82 12.44 -11.93
CA HIS A 94 4.94 11.29 -12.86
C HIS A 94 6.40 10.85 -13.05
N VAL A 95 7.38 11.72 -12.88
CA VAL A 95 8.80 11.37 -12.93
C VAL A 95 9.24 10.72 -11.61
N SER A 96 8.91 11.35 -10.49
CA SER A 96 9.33 10.87 -9.16
C SER A 96 8.71 9.52 -8.82
N LEU A 97 7.41 9.32 -9.03
CA LEU A 97 6.70 8.08 -8.75
C LEU A 97 7.13 6.93 -9.67
N TRP A 98 7.16 7.17 -10.98
CA TRP A 98 7.56 6.14 -11.95
C TRP A 98 9.05 5.82 -11.91
N GLY A 99 9.87 6.80 -11.55
CA GLY A 99 11.32 6.65 -11.43
C GLY A 99 11.78 5.92 -10.17
N SER A 100 10.92 5.75 -9.16
CA SER A 100 11.27 5.15 -7.87
C SER A 100 10.22 4.18 -7.35
N LEU A 101 9.19 4.66 -6.66
CA LEU A 101 8.21 3.86 -5.93
C LEU A 101 7.55 2.75 -6.75
N LEU A 102 7.12 3.05 -7.98
CA LEU A 102 6.49 2.07 -8.86
C LEU A 102 7.47 1.00 -9.35
N LYS A 103 8.76 1.32 -9.45
CA LYS A 103 9.80 0.32 -9.74
C LYS A 103 9.93 -0.68 -8.60
N PHE A 104 9.97 -0.24 -7.34
CA PHE A 104 10.01 -1.16 -6.19
C PHE A 104 8.83 -2.12 -6.22
N ARG A 105 7.63 -1.59 -6.38
CA ARG A 105 6.41 -2.40 -6.41
C ARG A 105 6.45 -3.49 -7.46
N ARG A 106 6.88 -3.17 -8.67
CA ARG A 106 6.92 -4.09 -9.81
C ARG A 106 8.11 -5.03 -9.78
N GLU A 107 9.30 -4.51 -9.56
CA GLU A 107 10.55 -5.28 -9.64
C GLU A 107 10.72 -6.27 -8.49
N PHE A 108 10.12 -6.00 -7.33
CA PHE A 108 10.07 -6.89 -6.17
C PHE A 108 8.74 -7.63 -6.04
N ASP A 109 7.83 -7.49 -7.00
CA ASP A 109 6.48 -8.08 -6.99
C ASP A 109 5.75 -7.84 -5.65
N GLN A 110 5.81 -6.61 -5.15
CA GLN A 110 5.13 -6.20 -3.92
C GLN A 110 3.63 -6.00 -4.21
N TYR A 111 2.93 -7.09 -4.47
CA TYR A 111 1.56 -7.09 -4.99
C TYR A 111 0.50 -6.60 -4.00
N ILE A 112 0.81 -6.56 -2.71
CA ILE A 112 -0.07 -6.02 -1.67
C ILE A 112 0.48 -4.69 -1.15
N ASN A 113 -0.39 -3.67 -1.12
CA ASN A 113 -0.21 -2.49 -0.31
C ASN A 113 -1.21 -2.57 0.86
N LEU A 114 -0.72 -2.97 2.01
CA LEU A 114 -1.54 -3.12 3.21
C LEU A 114 -1.60 -1.81 3.97
N ARG A 115 -2.78 -1.22 4.09
CA ARG A 115 -3.01 0.08 4.73
C ARG A 115 -3.80 -0.08 6.02
N PRO A 116 -3.17 -0.06 7.20
CA PRO A 116 -3.90 -0.05 8.47
C PRO A 116 -4.52 1.32 8.69
N VAL A 117 -5.80 1.32 9.11
CA VAL A 117 -6.53 2.52 9.50
C VAL A 117 -7.02 2.31 10.92
N ARG A 118 -6.38 2.98 11.86
CA ARG A 118 -6.67 2.82 13.29
C ARG A 118 -6.63 4.15 14.01
N LEU A 119 -7.64 4.41 14.83
CA LEU A 119 -7.65 5.56 15.74
C LEU A 119 -6.91 5.18 17.03
N PHE A 120 -5.77 5.82 17.26
CA PHE A 120 -4.96 5.62 18.46
C PHE A 120 -5.37 6.55 19.58
N GLU A 121 -5.11 6.13 20.82
CA GLU A 121 -5.27 6.98 22.00
C GLU A 121 -4.31 8.17 21.93
N GLY A 122 -4.80 9.35 22.32
CA GLY A 122 -4.03 10.60 22.30
C GLY A 122 -3.90 11.26 20.91
N VAL A 123 -4.41 10.63 19.85
CA VAL A 123 -4.40 11.20 18.49
C VAL A 123 -5.76 11.86 18.20
N PRO A 124 -5.78 13.15 17.80
CA PRO A 124 -7.01 13.83 17.40
C PRO A 124 -7.66 13.13 16.20
N CYS A 125 -8.96 12.87 16.29
CA CYS A 125 -9.72 12.35 15.16
C CYS A 125 -10.42 13.49 14.42
N PRO A 126 -10.30 13.59 13.09
CA PRO A 126 -11.03 14.59 12.31
C PRO A 126 -12.54 14.30 12.24
N LEU A 127 -12.97 13.07 12.56
CA LEU A 127 -14.38 12.69 12.58
C LEU A 127 -14.95 12.94 13.99
N ALA A 128 -16.02 13.73 14.06
CA ALA A 128 -16.65 14.09 15.32
C ALA A 128 -17.15 12.86 16.10
N GLY A 129 -16.95 12.88 17.42
CA GLY A 129 -17.50 11.89 18.34
C GLY A 129 -16.85 10.50 18.28
N ARG A 130 -15.70 10.34 17.61
CA ARG A 130 -14.97 9.08 17.54
C ARG A 130 -13.94 8.97 18.67
N LYS A 131 -13.76 7.76 19.18
CA LYS A 131 -12.80 7.41 20.23
C LYS A 131 -11.94 6.21 19.82
N PRO A 132 -10.79 5.97 20.44
CA PRO A 132 -9.98 4.79 20.22
C PRO A 132 -10.80 3.50 20.26
N GLY A 133 -10.60 2.62 19.26
CA GLY A 133 -11.38 1.40 19.06
C GLY A 133 -12.58 1.52 18.12
N ASP A 134 -13.09 2.74 17.86
CA ASP A 134 -14.21 2.93 16.92
C ASP A 134 -13.78 2.76 15.46
N ILE A 135 -12.50 2.97 15.18
CA ILE A 135 -11.90 2.85 13.84
C ILE A 135 -10.72 1.89 13.94
N ASP A 136 -10.87 0.71 13.35
CA ASP A 136 -9.83 -0.31 13.25
C ASP A 136 -10.18 -1.25 12.09
N TYR A 137 -9.59 -0.98 10.92
CA TYR A 137 -9.75 -1.80 9.72
C TYR A 137 -8.49 -1.72 8.84
N TYR A 138 -8.43 -2.57 7.83
CA TYR A 138 -7.35 -2.57 6.84
C TYR A 138 -7.91 -2.37 5.44
N VAL A 139 -7.18 -1.60 4.61
CA VAL A 139 -7.37 -1.61 3.17
C VAL A 139 -6.26 -2.46 2.55
N VAL A 140 -6.66 -3.52 1.86
CA VAL A 140 -5.80 -4.39 1.05
C VAL A 140 -5.90 -3.89 -0.39
N ARG A 141 -4.93 -3.07 -0.78
CA ARG A 141 -4.86 -2.43 -2.11
C ARG A 141 -3.99 -3.27 -3.05
N GLU A 142 -4.45 -3.48 -4.27
CA GLU A 142 -3.61 -3.98 -5.36
C GLU A 142 -2.46 -2.99 -5.62
N ASN A 143 -1.26 -3.49 -5.92
CA ASN A 143 -0.08 -2.65 -5.92
C ASN A 143 0.82 -2.79 -7.17
N THR A 144 0.55 -3.73 -8.07
CA THR A 144 1.41 -4.04 -9.23
C THR A 144 0.71 -3.92 -10.57
N GLU A 145 -0.62 -4.02 -10.60
CA GLU A 145 -1.46 -3.91 -11.80
C GLU A 145 -2.65 -2.96 -11.54
N GLY A 146 -3.68 -3.01 -12.35
CA GLY A 146 -4.87 -2.18 -12.22
C GLY A 146 -4.80 -0.95 -13.10
N GLU A 147 -5.11 0.20 -12.53
CA GLU A 147 -5.23 1.48 -13.23
C GLU A 147 -3.85 2.18 -13.44
N TYR A 148 -2.86 1.85 -12.61
CA TYR A 148 -1.50 2.40 -12.72
C TYR A 148 -0.67 1.57 -13.72
N THR A 149 -0.98 1.69 -15.01
CA THR A 149 -0.26 1.02 -16.10
C THR A 149 0.42 2.03 -17.03
N SER A 150 1.33 1.55 -17.85
CA SER A 150 1.92 2.30 -18.96
C SER A 150 1.29 1.93 -20.32
N LEU A 151 0.15 1.23 -20.29
CA LEU A 151 -0.56 0.84 -21.50
C LEU A 151 -1.53 1.94 -21.90
N GLY A 152 -1.34 2.44 -23.12
CA GLY A 152 -2.12 3.54 -23.66
C GLY A 152 -1.30 4.37 -24.61
N GLY A 153 -1.80 5.56 -24.94
CA GLY A 153 -1.10 6.49 -25.82
C GLY A 153 -1.95 7.69 -26.21
N VAL A 154 -1.31 8.58 -26.94
CA VAL A 154 -1.94 9.78 -27.47
C VAL A 154 -1.88 9.73 -29.01
N MET A 155 -3.00 10.04 -29.66
CA MET A 155 -3.08 10.22 -31.12
C MET A 155 -3.48 11.67 -31.42
N TYR A 156 -2.96 12.21 -32.51
CA TYR A 156 -3.23 13.58 -32.99
C TYR A 156 -2.91 14.66 -31.95
N GLU A 157 -1.86 14.44 -31.15
CA GLU A 157 -1.42 15.31 -30.07
C GLU A 157 -1.33 16.78 -30.52
N GLY A 158 -1.87 17.71 -29.70
CA GLY A 158 -1.85 19.14 -29.97
C GLY A 158 -2.86 19.62 -31.03
N THR A 159 -3.79 18.76 -31.48
CA THR A 159 -4.85 19.14 -32.42
C THR A 159 -6.24 18.98 -31.81
N ASP A 160 -7.27 19.58 -32.46
CA ASP A 160 -8.67 19.43 -32.01
C ASP A 160 -9.19 17.97 -32.07
N ARG A 161 -8.43 17.06 -32.69
CA ARG A 161 -8.77 15.64 -32.79
C ARG A 161 -7.94 14.78 -31.85
N GLU A 162 -7.27 15.38 -30.90
CA GLU A 162 -6.46 14.64 -29.93
C GLU A 162 -7.27 13.57 -29.22
N ILE A 163 -6.73 12.36 -29.15
CA ILE A 163 -7.33 11.20 -28.49
C ILE A 163 -6.29 10.65 -27.50
N VAL A 164 -6.69 10.50 -26.25
CA VAL A 164 -5.87 9.88 -25.20
C VAL A 164 -6.51 8.57 -24.75
N ILE A 165 -5.73 7.51 -24.69
CA ILE A 165 -6.15 6.19 -24.20
C ILE A 165 -5.25 5.82 -23.02
N GLN A 166 -5.88 5.42 -21.91
CA GLN A 166 -5.23 4.84 -20.74
C GLN A 166 -5.95 3.54 -20.40
N GLU A 167 -5.24 2.43 -20.45
CA GLU A 167 -5.79 1.10 -20.17
C GLU A 167 -5.70 0.78 -18.66
N SER A 168 -6.73 0.07 -18.14
CA SER A 168 -6.68 -0.60 -16.84
C SER A 168 -6.50 -2.10 -17.05
N VAL A 169 -5.54 -2.71 -16.37
CA VAL A 169 -5.19 -4.12 -16.57
C VAL A 169 -5.39 -4.91 -15.30
N TYR A 170 -6.18 -5.96 -15.40
CA TYR A 170 -6.46 -6.88 -14.30
C TYR A 170 -6.22 -8.31 -14.73
N SER A 171 -5.27 -8.98 -14.10
CA SER A 171 -5.03 -10.40 -14.35
C SER A 171 -5.78 -11.27 -13.34
N ARG A 172 -6.11 -12.49 -13.74
CA ARG A 172 -6.69 -13.48 -12.82
C ARG A 172 -5.71 -13.82 -11.68
N HIS A 173 -4.43 -13.86 -11.99
CA HIS A 173 -3.38 -14.12 -11.02
C HIS A 173 -3.34 -13.00 -9.95
N GLY A 174 -3.23 -11.74 -10.38
CA GLY A 174 -3.17 -10.58 -9.49
C GLY A 174 -4.42 -10.45 -8.63
N ALA A 175 -5.62 -10.53 -9.24
CA ALA A 175 -6.87 -10.47 -8.52
C ALA A 175 -7.00 -11.58 -7.48
N ASN A 176 -6.73 -12.83 -7.85
CA ASN A 176 -6.88 -13.96 -6.93
C ASN A 176 -5.91 -13.89 -5.75
N ARG A 177 -4.64 -13.52 -5.96
CA ARG A 177 -3.65 -13.43 -4.86
C ARG A 177 -3.98 -12.30 -3.89
N LEU A 178 -4.48 -11.16 -4.39
CA LEU A 178 -4.93 -10.06 -3.55
C LEU A 178 -6.15 -10.46 -2.72
N LEU A 179 -7.16 -11.02 -3.37
CA LEU A 179 -8.39 -11.44 -2.70
C LEU A 179 -8.10 -12.50 -1.65
N LYS A 180 -7.29 -13.52 -2.00
CA LYS A 180 -6.88 -14.53 -1.01
C LYS A 180 -6.21 -13.90 0.20
N PHE A 181 -5.27 -12.95 0.00
CA PHE A 181 -4.63 -12.24 1.10
C PHE A 181 -5.66 -11.48 1.97
N ALA A 182 -6.64 -10.81 1.35
CA ALA A 182 -7.68 -10.09 2.08
C ALA A 182 -8.56 -11.03 2.92
N PHE A 183 -8.93 -12.18 2.39
CA PHE A 183 -9.70 -13.20 3.13
C PHE A 183 -8.87 -13.85 4.24
N ASP A 184 -7.60 -14.23 3.98
CA ASP A 184 -6.68 -14.76 5.00
C ASP A 184 -6.52 -13.75 6.16
N LEU A 185 -6.38 -12.46 5.84
CA LEU A 185 -6.31 -11.40 6.86
C LEU A 185 -7.63 -11.32 7.67
N ALA A 186 -8.78 -11.31 6.99
CA ALA A 186 -10.08 -11.26 7.65
C ALA A 186 -10.31 -12.47 8.57
N GLN A 187 -9.78 -13.64 8.23
CA GLN A 187 -9.84 -14.85 9.04
C GLN A 187 -9.18 -14.68 10.42
N SER A 188 -8.11 -13.85 10.47
CA SER A 188 -7.39 -13.54 11.71
C SER A 188 -8.06 -12.44 12.55
N ARG A 189 -9.09 -11.77 12.01
CA ARG A 189 -9.74 -10.62 12.63
C ARG A 189 -11.10 -10.98 13.24
N PRO A 190 -11.53 -10.27 14.30
CA PRO A 190 -12.72 -10.66 15.05
C PRO A 190 -14.04 -10.51 14.29
N LYS A 191 -14.15 -9.56 13.35
CA LYS A 191 -15.40 -9.32 12.58
C LYS A 191 -15.58 -10.31 11.43
N LYS A 192 -14.48 -10.90 10.93
CA LYS A 192 -14.49 -11.88 9.82
C LYS A 192 -15.27 -11.35 8.62
N HIS A 193 -14.96 -10.14 8.20
CA HIS A 193 -15.70 -9.44 7.17
C HIS A 193 -14.78 -8.82 6.12
N VAL A 194 -15.08 -9.09 4.85
CA VAL A 194 -14.42 -8.46 3.70
C VAL A 194 -15.43 -7.57 2.97
N THR A 195 -15.10 -6.31 2.77
CA THR A 195 -15.80 -5.40 1.88
C THR A 195 -15.02 -5.29 0.59
N LEU A 196 -15.61 -5.65 -0.54
CA LEU A 196 -15.02 -5.45 -1.87
C LEU A 196 -15.36 -4.06 -2.39
N ALA A 197 -14.33 -3.24 -2.66
CA ALA A 197 -14.50 -1.99 -3.39
C ALA A 197 -14.68 -2.28 -4.89
N THR A 198 -15.75 -1.80 -5.48
CA THR A 198 -16.11 -2.05 -6.88
C THR A 198 -16.78 -0.84 -7.52
N LYS A 199 -17.01 -0.89 -8.83
CA LYS A 199 -17.84 0.06 -9.59
C LYS A 199 -18.57 -0.67 -10.72
N SER A 200 -19.05 -1.88 -10.46
CA SER A 200 -19.66 -2.77 -11.45
C SER A 200 -20.95 -2.22 -12.07
N ASN A 201 -21.58 -1.24 -11.44
CA ASN A 201 -22.72 -0.55 -12.04
C ASN A 201 -22.35 0.46 -13.15
N GLY A 202 -21.07 0.83 -13.27
CA GLY A 202 -20.61 1.83 -14.25
C GLY A 202 -19.48 1.34 -15.15
N ILE A 203 -18.60 0.47 -14.66
CA ILE A 203 -17.48 -0.10 -15.41
C ILE A 203 -17.85 -1.53 -15.82
N ALA A 204 -18.49 -1.66 -16.98
CA ALA A 204 -19.28 -2.83 -17.36
C ALA A 204 -18.50 -4.12 -17.67
N ILE A 205 -17.18 -4.06 -17.87
CA ILE A 205 -16.37 -5.24 -18.22
C ILE A 205 -15.52 -5.70 -17.05
N SER A 206 -14.60 -4.86 -16.60
CA SER A 206 -13.61 -5.24 -15.60
C SER A 206 -14.21 -5.40 -14.19
N MET A 207 -15.15 -4.55 -13.79
CA MET A 207 -15.67 -4.58 -12.41
C MET A 207 -16.66 -5.73 -12.13
N PRO A 208 -17.58 -6.13 -13.02
CA PRO A 208 -18.33 -7.36 -12.85
C PRO A 208 -17.45 -8.62 -12.84
N TRP A 209 -16.35 -8.60 -13.61
CA TRP A 209 -15.35 -9.67 -13.54
C TRP A 209 -14.62 -9.67 -12.19
N TRP A 210 -14.23 -8.50 -11.66
CA TRP A 210 -13.64 -8.33 -10.33
C TRP A 210 -14.57 -8.85 -9.23
N ASP A 211 -15.84 -8.49 -9.28
CA ASP A 211 -16.89 -8.99 -8.37
C ASP A 211 -16.99 -10.52 -8.40
N LYS A 212 -16.96 -11.10 -9.59
CA LYS A 212 -16.98 -12.55 -9.78
C LYS A 212 -15.74 -13.23 -9.21
N ARG A 213 -14.55 -12.60 -9.31
CA ARG A 213 -13.34 -13.17 -8.69
C ARG A 213 -13.50 -13.24 -7.17
N ALA A 214 -14.03 -12.18 -6.56
CA ALA A 214 -14.28 -12.16 -5.12
C ALA A 214 -15.28 -13.24 -4.69
N ASP A 215 -16.39 -13.43 -5.44
CA ASP A 215 -17.36 -14.48 -5.17
C ASP A 215 -16.76 -15.90 -5.29
N GLU A 216 -15.81 -16.08 -6.22
CA GLU A 216 -15.16 -17.38 -6.38
C GLU A 216 -14.18 -17.67 -5.24
N VAL A 217 -13.39 -16.69 -4.82
CA VAL A 217 -12.46 -16.83 -3.67
C VAL A 217 -13.24 -17.02 -2.37
N ALA A 218 -14.35 -16.30 -2.18
CA ALA A 218 -15.17 -16.40 -0.97
C ALA A 218 -15.69 -17.83 -0.68
N LYS A 219 -15.81 -18.68 -1.69
CA LYS A 219 -16.25 -20.08 -1.51
C LYS A 219 -15.30 -20.89 -0.64
N ASP A 220 -14.02 -20.53 -0.63
CA ASP A 220 -12.99 -21.19 0.18
C ASP A 220 -12.97 -20.69 1.63
N TYR A 221 -13.79 -19.65 1.95
CA TYR A 221 -13.85 -18.99 3.27
C TYR A 221 -15.29 -18.86 3.79
N PRO A 222 -15.96 -19.98 4.06
CA PRO A 222 -17.40 -19.98 4.41
C PRO A 222 -17.73 -19.21 5.70
N GLU A 223 -16.75 -18.97 6.57
CA GLU A 223 -16.93 -18.21 7.81
C GLU A 223 -16.74 -16.70 7.63
N ILE A 224 -16.30 -16.24 6.46
CA ILE A 224 -16.07 -14.82 6.16
C ILE A 224 -17.27 -14.25 5.41
N THR A 225 -17.82 -13.16 5.92
CA THR A 225 -18.87 -12.43 5.23
C THR A 225 -18.25 -11.53 4.16
N LEU A 226 -18.72 -11.62 2.93
CA LEU A 226 -18.36 -10.72 1.83
C LEU A 226 -19.51 -9.78 1.52
N ASP A 227 -19.27 -8.47 1.54
CA ASP A 227 -20.14 -7.46 0.92
C ASP A 227 -19.41 -6.69 -0.18
N LYS A 228 -20.16 -6.16 -1.14
CA LYS A 228 -19.65 -5.39 -2.26
C LYS A 228 -20.19 -3.97 -2.18
N GLN A 229 -19.33 -2.99 -2.33
CA GLN A 229 -19.74 -1.59 -2.27
C GLN A 229 -19.13 -0.81 -3.44
N HIS A 230 -19.97 -0.04 -4.13
CA HIS A 230 -19.48 0.88 -5.14
C HIS A 230 -18.64 1.96 -4.48
N ILE A 231 -17.53 2.32 -5.12
CA ILE A 231 -16.49 3.17 -4.54
C ILE A 231 -17.04 4.52 -4.05
N ASP A 232 -17.97 5.12 -4.74
CA ASP A 232 -18.61 6.38 -4.37
C ASP A 232 -19.35 6.31 -3.02
N ILE A 233 -20.12 5.26 -2.78
CA ILE A 233 -20.80 5.09 -1.49
C ILE A 233 -19.82 4.55 -0.42
N LEU A 234 -18.80 3.80 -0.81
CA LEU A 234 -17.78 3.31 0.10
C LEU A 234 -17.00 4.47 0.74
N THR A 235 -16.58 5.45 -0.06
CA THR A 235 -15.88 6.65 0.44
C THR A 235 -16.75 7.45 1.42
N ALA A 236 -18.02 7.63 1.12
CA ALA A 236 -18.97 8.26 2.05
C ALA A 236 -19.09 7.48 3.38
N ARG A 237 -19.10 6.14 3.32
CA ARG A 237 -19.20 5.28 4.50
C ARG A 237 -17.93 5.25 5.35
N PHE A 238 -16.76 5.47 4.78
CA PHE A 238 -15.54 5.65 5.56
C PHE A 238 -15.65 6.84 6.53
N VAL A 239 -16.38 7.88 6.15
CA VAL A 239 -16.67 9.04 7.02
C VAL A 239 -17.85 8.75 7.96
N LEU A 240 -18.97 8.28 7.40
CA LEU A 240 -20.23 8.14 8.15
C LEU A 240 -20.23 6.95 9.12
N GLN A 241 -19.64 5.83 8.71
CA GLN A 241 -19.72 4.54 9.41
C GLN A 241 -18.36 3.80 9.42
N PRO A 242 -17.24 4.44 9.83
CA PRO A 242 -15.92 3.81 9.74
C PRO A 242 -15.80 2.52 10.55
N GLY A 243 -16.53 2.41 11.66
CA GLY A 243 -16.53 1.25 12.54
C GLY A 243 -17.15 -0.03 11.94
N ARG A 244 -17.82 0.06 10.77
CA ARG A 244 -18.39 -1.13 10.12
C ARG A 244 -17.35 -1.99 9.42
N PHE A 245 -16.25 -1.40 8.99
CA PHE A 245 -15.24 -2.07 8.19
C PHE A 245 -14.32 -2.96 9.03
N ASP A 246 -13.80 -4.01 8.39
CA ASP A 246 -12.79 -4.91 8.94
C ASP A 246 -11.61 -5.05 7.99
N VAL A 247 -11.84 -5.64 6.82
CA VAL A 247 -10.89 -5.69 5.71
C VAL A 247 -11.58 -5.19 4.44
N VAL A 248 -10.98 -4.23 3.77
CA VAL A 248 -11.46 -3.69 2.49
C VAL A 248 -10.50 -4.13 1.39
N ALA A 249 -10.98 -4.94 0.45
CA ALA A 249 -10.21 -5.34 -0.73
C ALA A 249 -10.50 -4.39 -1.89
N ALA A 250 -9.46 -3.84 -2.51
CA ALA A 250 -9.61 -2.81 -3.52
C ALA A 250 -8.59 -2.94 -4.65
N THR A 251 -8.98 -2.48 -5.85
CA THR A 251 -8.05 -2.26 -6.97
C THR A 251 -7.00 -1.21 -6.61
N ASN A 252 -6.03 -1.02 -7.48
CA ASN A 252 -4.96 -0.05 -7.24
C ASN A 252 -5.51 1.37 -7.01
N LEU A 253 -6.37 1.86 -7.89
CA LEU A 253 -6.96 3.19 -7.76
C LEU A 253 -7.96 3.27 -6.59
N PHE A 254 -8.87 2.29 -6.48
CA PHE A 254 -9.89 2.34 -5.43
C PHE A 254 -9.31 2.21 -4.02
N GLY A 255 -8.17 1.52 -3.89
CA GLY A 255 -7.45 1.45 -2.62
C GLY A 255 -6.58 2.67 -2.31
N ASP A 256 -6.46 3.60 -3.25
CA ASP A 256 -5.75 4.88 -3.08
C ASP A 256 -6.67 6.01 -2.65
N ILE A 257 -7.89 6.03 -3.18
CA ILE A 257 -8.93 7.02 -2.85
C ILE A 257 -9.39 6.83 -1.40
#